data_13a6b41d6971861d475019daa25a1f53
#
_entry.id   13a6b41d6971861d475019daa25a1f53
#
_cell.length_a   1.000
_cell.length_b   1.000
_cell.length_c   1.000
_cell.angle_alpha   90.00
_cell.angle_beta   90.00
_cell.angle_gamma   90.00
#
_symmetry.space_group_name_H-M   'P 1'
#
loop_
_entity.id
_entity.type
_entity.pdbx_description
1 polymer ?
#
loop_
_entity_poly.entity_id
_entity_poly.type
_entity_poly.pdbx_seq_one_letter_code
_entity_poly.pdbx_strand_id
1 'polypeptide(L)'
;CYRREIPVVYNLQNPPSMDQGVTSEVIDEMLEYTSLFITGKATICATTGIDDPVQAVKTFIGEHHLPDGFICTQGCAGADWFTEEEYHCGTCEVDSVDTTGAGDVYIAGIMDSYYCKQKSTQESMKDAAVVAALKTMQAGPRFSMDREKLDEMRTMYIS
;
A
#
# COMPACT_ATOMS: atom_id res chain seq x y z
N CYS A 1 17.51 2.84 -10.52
CA CYS A 1 17.17 2.99 -9.09
C CYS A 1 18.12 2.14 -8.24
N TYR A 2 18.11 0.82 -8.34
CA TYR A 2 18.92 -0.11 -7.52
C TYR A 2 20.41 0.28 -7.38
N ARG A 3 21.13 0.55 -8.49
CA ARG A 3 22.55 0.96 -8.48
C ARG A 3 22.84 2.32 -7.82
N ARG A 4 21.80 3.11 -7.51
CA ARG A 4 21.88 4.42 -6.89
C ARG A 4 21.26 4.44 -5.49
N GLU A 5 20.91 3.26 -4.95
CA GLU A 5 20.27 3.12 -3.65
C GLU A 5 18.95 3.93 -3.53
N ILE A 6 18.25 4.12 -4.66
CA ILE A 6 16.95 4.77 -4.68
C ILE A 6 15.89 3.71 -4.41
N PRO A 7 15.07 3.85 -3.36
CA PRO A 7 14.02 2.90 -3.04
C PRO A 7 13.06 2.70 -4.22
N VAL A 8 12.65 1.46 -4.44
CA VAL A 8 11.66 1.09 -5.46
C VAL A 8 10.41 0.60 -4.75
N VAL A 9 9.30 1.29 -4.97
CA VAL A 9 7.98 0.86 -4.50
C VAL A 9 7.26 0.19 -5.66
N TYR A 10 6.95 -1.09 -5.51
CA TYR A 10 6.23 -1.85 -6.52
C TYR A 10 4.81 -2.14 -6.06
N ASN A 11 3.83 -1.69 -6.84
CA ASN A 11 2.41 -1.95 -6.60
C ASN A 11 1.85 -2.93 -7.63
N LEU A 12 1.41 -4.10 -7.18
CA LEU A 12 0.73 -5.09 -8.00
C LEU A 12 -0.78 -5.01 -7.76
N GLN A 13 -1.51 -4.45 -8.73
CA GLN A 13 -2.96 -4.26 -8.61
C GLN A 13 -3.76 -5.49 -9.07
N ASN A 14 -3.24 -6.25 -10.01
CA ASN A 14 -3.88 -7.44 -10.54
C ASN A 14 -2.96 -8.66 -10.42
N PRO A 15 -3.50 -9.86 -10.25
CA PRO A 15 -2.69 -11.08 -10.22
C PRO A 15 -2.00 -11.31 -11.57
N PRO A 16 -0.96 -12.17 -11.61
CA PRO A 16 -0.28 -12.53 -12.84
C PRO A 16 -1.27 -12.94 -13.94
N SER A 17 -1.05 -12.45 -15.16
CA SER A 17 -1.89 -12.76 -16.31
C SER A 17 -1.04 -12.84 -17.58
N MET A 18 -1.07 -14.01 -18.23
CA MET A 18 -0.40 -14.24 -19.52
C MET A 18 -0.91 -13.28 -20.60
N ASP A 19 -2.20 -12.95 -20.61
CA ASP A 19 -2.81 -12.06 -21.60
C ASP A 19 -2.29 -10.61 -21.46
N GLN A 20 -1.82 -10.23 -20.27
CA GLN A 20 -1.24 -8.92 -20.02
C GLN A 20 0.29 -8.92 -20.05
N GLY A 21 0.91 -10.07 -20.29
CA GLY A 21 2.36 -10.23 -20.32
C GLY A 21 3.02 -10.10 -18.92
N VAL A 22 2.22 -10.16 -17.86
CA VAL A 22 2.70 -10.13 -16.47
C VAL A 22 2.65 -11.54 -15.92
N THR A 23 3.75 -12.26 -16.02
CA THR A 23 3.88 -13.63 -15.50
C THR A 23 4.48 -13.62 -14.09
N SER A 24 4.43 -14.76 -13.39
CA SER A 24 5.08 -14.89 -12.09
C SER A 24 6.58 -14.60 -12.17
N GLU A 25 7.24 -15.09 -13.21
CA GLU A 25 8.69 -14.87 -13.42
C GLU A 25 9.02 -13.38 -13.60
N VAL A 26 8.16 -12.60 -14.27
CA VAL A 26 8.34 -11.14 -14.40
C VAL A 26 8.15 -10.46 -13.05
N ILE A 27 7.20 -10.91 -12.24
CA ILE A 27 7.00 -10.38 -10.89
C ILE A 27 8.23 -10.69 -10.03
N ASP A 28 8.72 -11.93 -10.05
CA ASP A 28 9.91 -12.36 -9.30
C ASP A 28 11.15 -11.53 -9.68
N GLU A 29 11.37 -11.29 -10.99
CA GLU A 29 12.45 -10.43 -11.47
C GLU A 29 12.30 -8.98 -10.96
N MET A 30 11.09 -8.43 -10.96
CA MET A 30 10.84 -7.07 -10.43
C MET A 30 11.08 -6.99 -8.93
N LEU A 31 10.75 -8.05 -8.19
CA LEU A 31 10.91 -8.10 -6.74
C LEU A 31 12.38 -8.09 -6.30
N GLU A 32 13.31 -8.59 -7.12
CA GLU A 32 14.75 -8.48 -6.86
C GLU A 32 15.26 -7.03 -6.70
N TYR A 33 14.53 -6.08 -7.29
CA TYR A 33 14.87 -4.64 -7.27
C TYR A 33 13.92 -3.81 -6.40
N THR A 34 12.96 -4.46 -5.74
CA THR A 34 11.90 -3.80 -4.98
C THR A 34 12.30 -3.62 -3.52
N SER A 35 12.13 -2.42 -3.00
CA SER A 35 12.34 -2.13 -1.58
C SER A 35 11.07 -2.38 -0.78
N LEU A 36 9.94 -1.88 -1.27
CA LEU A 36 8.62 -2.02 -0.65
C LEU A 36 7.62 -2.58 -1.68
N PHE A 37 7.01 -3.71 -1.37
CA PHE A 37 5.96 -4.29 -2.21
C PHE A 37 4.58 -3.99 -1.63
N ILE A 38 3.64 -3.59 -2.47
CA ILE A 38 2.28 -3.24 -2.05
C ILE A 38 1.29 -3.97 -2.96
N THR A 39 0.31 -4.65 -2.36
CA THR A 39 -0.79 -5.26 -3.13
C THR A 39 -2.05 -5.39 -2.29
N GLY A 40 -3.18 -5.66 -2.94
CA GLY A 40 -4.44 -5.93 -2.27
C GLY A 40 -4.56 -7.39 -1.82
N LYS A 41 -5.36 -7.61 -0.76
CA LYS A 41 -5.67 -8.94 -0.20
C LYS A 41 -6.11 -9.96 -1.26
N ALA A 42 -7.01 -9.57 -2.17
CA ALA A 42 -7.48 -10.47 -3.22
C ALA A 42 -6.37 -10.82 -4.22
N THR A 43 -5.52 -9.87 -4.54
CA THR A 43 -4.42 -10.04 -5.49
C THR A 43 -3.36 -10.98 -4.93
N ILE A 44 -2.96 -10.83 -3.66
CA ILE A 44 -1.95 -11.72 -3.08
C ILE A 44 -2.46 -13.16 -2.96
N CYS A 45 -3.72 -13.36 -2.58
CA CYS A 45 -4.32 -14.69 -2.55
C CYS A 45 -4.33 -15.33 -3.95
N ALA A 46 -4.70 -14.57 -4.98
CA ALA A 46 -4.71 -15.06 -6.36
C ALA A 46 -3.30 -15.31 -6.90
N THR A 47 -2.30 -14.51 -6.50
CA THR A 47 -0.90 -14.66 -6.91
C THR A 47 -0.27 -15.91 -6.32
N THR A 48 -0.53 -16.19 -5.05
CA THR A 48 0.04 -17.34 -4.33
C THR A 48 -0.79 -18.62 -4.48
N GLY A 49 -2.06 -18.50 -4.88
CA GLY A 49 -3.01 -19.61 -4.89
C GLY A 49 -3.46 -20.04 -3.48
N ILE A 50 -3.24 -19.21 -2.46
CA ILE A 50 -3.58 -19.47 -1.06
C ILE A 50 -4.78 -18.60 -0.67
N ASP A 51 -5.87 -19.23 -0.22
CA ASP A 51 -7.12 -18.53 0.12
C ASP A 51 -7.01 -17.69 1.40
N ASP A 52 -6.23 -18.15 2.39
CA ASP A 52 -5.99 -17.40 3.62
C ASP A 52 -4.98 -16.26 3.38
N PRO A 53 -5.40 -15.00 3.53
CA PRO A 53 -4.53 -13.86 3.18
C PRO A 53 -3.30 -13.73 4.06
N VAL A 54 -3.39 -14.09 5.34
CA VAL A 54 -2.25 -14.02 6.26
C VAL A 54 -1.22 -15.06 5.87
N GLN A 55 -1.68 -16.27 5.54
CA GLN A 55 -0.80 -17.33 5.08
C GLN A 55 -0.21 -16.99 3.70
N ALA A 56 -0.99 -16.42 2.78
CA ALA A 56 -0.54 -15.97 1.47
C ALA A 56 0.60 -14.95 1.59
N VAL A 57 0.43 -13.93 2.43
CA VAL A 57 1.46 -12.91 2.70
C VAL A 57 2.71 -13.53 3.32
N LYS A 58 2.58 -14.38 4.35
CA LYS A 58 3.72 -15.01 5.02
C LYS A 58 4.51 -15.90 4.08
N THR A 59 3.84 -16.66 3.22
CA THR A 59 4.49 -17.48 2.20
C THR A 59 5.27 -16.60 1.22
N PHE A 60 4.63 -15.55 0.71
CA PHE A 60 5.24 -14.63 -0.26
C PHE A 60 6.47 -13.91 0.31
N ILE A 61 6.39 -13.38 1.54
CA ILE A 61 7.53 -12.73 2.21
C ILE A 61 8.67 -13.73 2.47
N GLY A 62 8.35 -14.99 2.76
CA GLY A 62 9.35 -16.05 2.98
C GLY A 62 10.18 -16.38 1.72
N GLU A 63 9.67 -16.07 0.54
CA GLU A 63 10.29 -16.33 -0.76
C GLU A 63 11.04 -15.13 -1.34
N HIS A 64 10.76 -13.90 -0.86
CA HIS A 64 11.28 -12.66 -1.41
C HIS A 64 11.92 -11.76 -0.35
N HIS A 65 13.09 -11.19 -0.66
CA HIS A 65 13.75 -10.22 0.20
C HIS A 65 13.26 -8.81 -0.11
N LEU A 66 12.47 -8.22 0.79
CA LEU A 66 11.91 -6.88 0.69
C LEU A 66 12.44 -6.02 1.84
N PRO A 67 13.48 -5.19 1.64
CA PRO A 67 14.13 -4.44 2.72
C PRO A 67 13.20 -3.56 3.55
N ASP A 68 12.22 -2.92 2.89
CA ASP A 68 11.23 -2.06 3.54
C ASP A 68 9.89 -2.79 3.79
N GLY A 69 9.83 -4.09 3.45
CA GLY A 69 8.71 -4.96 3.74
C GLY A 69 7.61 -5.01 2.69
N PHE A 70 6.43 -5.42 3.14
CA PHE A 70 5.25 -5.71 2.34
C PHE A 70 4.02 -5.05 2.93
N ILE A 71 3.24 -4.33 2.13
CA ILE A 71 1.94 -3.79 2.55
C ILE A 71 0.81 -4.54 1.86
N CYS A 72 -0.09 -5.12 2.67
CA CYS A 72 -1.34 -5.73 2.21
C CYS A 72 -2.52 -4.79 2.46
N THR A 73 -3.10 -4.23 1.40
CA THR A 73 -4.29 -3.37 1.51
C THR A 73 -5.57 -4.20 1.54
N GLN A 74 -6.54 -3.81 2.38
CA GLN A 74 -7.78 -4.55 2.65
C GLN A 74 -9.04 -3.69 2.49
N GLY A 75 -8.96 -2.64 1.69
CA GLY A 75 -10.07 -1.70 1.46
C GLY A 75 -10.52 -1.02 2.77
N CYS A 76 -11.80 -1.15 3.12
CA CYS A 76 -12.35 -0.54 4.35
C CYS A 76 -11.81 -1.16 5.66
N ALA A 77 -11.15 -2.31 5.61
CA ALA A 77 -10.47 -2.88 6.78
C ALA A 77 -9.08 -2.28 7.02
N GLY A 78 -8.58 -1.40 6.12
CA GLY A 78 -7.29 -0.75 6.26
C GLY A 78 -6.16 -1.46 5.55
N ALA A 79 -4.99 -1.54 6.18
CA ALA A 79 -3.82 -2.19 5.63
C ALA A 79 -2.95 -2.79 6.75
N ASP A 80 -2.24 -3.85 6.41
CA ASP A 80 -1.19 -4.43 7.23
C ASP A 80 0.17 -4.20 6.56
N TRP A 81 1.18 -3.80 7.35
CA TRP A 81 2.55 -3.65 6.90
C TRP A 81 3.45 -4.65 7.62
N PHE A 82 4.02 -5.56 6.88
CA PHE A 82 4.91 -6.61 7.33
C PHE A 82 6.36 -6.20 7.07
N THR A 83 7.12 -6.07 8.15
CA THR A 83 8.57 -5.87 8.19
C THR A 83 9.18 -6.99 9.05
N GLU A 84 10.15 -6.70 9.92
CA GLU A 84 10.50 -7.60 11.04
C GLU A 84 9.37 -7.69 12.06
N GLU A 85 8.52 -6.66 12.12
CA GLU A 85 7.30 -6.59 12.92
C GLU A 85 6.08 -6.47 11.99
N GLU A 86 4.89 -6.75 12.53
CA GLU A 86 3.62 -6.61 11.84
C GLU A 86 2.84 -5.42 12.40
N TYR A 87 2.47 -4.51 11.51
CA TYR A 87 1.71 -3.31 11.86
C TYR A 87 0.36 -3.32 11.16
N HIS A 88 -0.69 -2.99 11.91
CA HIS A 88 -2.03 -2.77 11.36
C HIS A 88 -2.44 -1.31 11.49
N CYS A 89 -3.07 -0.77 10.44
CA CYS A 89 -3.72 0.54 10.46
C CYS A 89 -5.09 0.44 9.80
N GLY A 90 -6.15 0.74 10.56
CA GLY A 90 -7.49 0.86 10.03
C GLY A 90 -7.68 2.06 9.10
N THR A 91 -8.87 2.20 8.55
CA THR A 91 -9.27 3.38 7.76
C THR A 91 -9.87 4.47 8.62
N CYS A 92 -9.83 5.71 8.14
CA CYS A 92 -10.61 6.79 8.74
C CYS A 92 -12.08 6.66 8.30
N GLU A 93 -13.00 6.80 9.25
CA GLU A 93 -14.43 6.78 8.98
C GLU A 93 -14.85 8.11 8.34
N VAL A 94 -15.32 8.08 7.10
CA VAL A 94 -15.73 9.24 6.32
C VAL A 94 -16.93 8.91 5.42
N ASP A 95 -17.68 9.93 5.03
CA ASP A 95 -18.73 9.80 4.01
C ASP A 95 -18.10 9.62 2.62
N SER A 96 -17.82 8.37 2.27
CA SER A 96 -17.17 8.03 1.01
C SER A 96 -18.12 8.20 -0.17
N VAL A 97 -17.66 8.92 -1.20
CA VAL A 97 -18.38 9.17 -2.46
C VAL A 97 -17.86 8.24 -3.56
N ASP A 98 -16.53 8.09 -3.68
CA ASP A 98 -15.89 7.30 -4.74
C ASP A 98 -14.52 6.78 -4.29
N THR A 99 -14.36 5.47 -4.29
CA THR A 99 -13.11 4.81 -3.86
C THR A 99 -12.06 4.68 -4.98
N THR A 100 -12.40 5.07 -6.22
CA THR A 100 -11.47 4.99 -7.37
C THR A 100 -10.22 5.82 -7.11
N GLY A 101 -9.04 5.20 -7.15
CA GLY A 101 -7.76 5.85 -6.90
C GLY A 101 -7.38 6.01 -5.41
N ALA A 102 -8.20 5.52 -4.47
CA ALA A 102 -7.85 5.57 -3.05
C ALA A 102 -6.56 4.80 -2.74
N GLY A 103 -6.36 3.64 -3.37
CA GLY A 103 -5.12 2.86 -3.26
C GLY A 103 -3.90 3.61 -3.76
N ASP A 104 -4.00 4.30 -4.90
CA ASP A 104 -2.90 5.10 -5.47
C ASP A 104 -2.52 6.26 -4.55
N VAL A 105 -3.53 6.92 -3.96
CA VAL A 105 -3.32 8.01 -3.00
C VAL A 105 -2.74 7.47 -1.68
N TYR A 106 -3.15 6.28 -1.24
CA TYR A 106 -2.55 5.61 -0.09
C TYR A 106 -1.05 5.37 -0.31
N ILE A 107 -0.67 4.82 -1.46
CA ILE A 107 0.73 4.59 -1.83
C ILE A 107 1.51 5.90 -1.85
N ALA A 108 0.95 6.95 -2.45
CA ALA A 108 1.58 8.27 -2.46
C ALA A 108 1.78 8.82 -1.03
N GLY A 109 0.82 8.58 -0.12
CA GLY A 109 0.93 8.92 1.29
C GLY A 109 2.06 8.16 2.00
N ILE A 110 2.21 6.86 1.75
CA ILE A 110 3.34 6.06 2.25
C ILE A 110 4.66 6.62 1.72
N MET A 111 4.76 6.89 0.42
CA MET A 111 6.00 7.42 -0.18
C MET A 111 6.40 8.77 0.42
N ASP A 112 5.44 9.69 0.59
CA ASP A 112 5.69 11.00 1.19
C ASP A 112 6.11 10.89 2.67
N SER A 113 5.37 10.10 3.47
CA SER A 113 5.62 9.99 4.89
C SER A 113 6.88 9.17 5.21
N TYR A 114 7.00 7.98 4.65
CA TYR A 114 8.08 7.05 4.98
C TYR A 114 9.40 7.46 4.33
N TYR A 115 9.42 7.66 2.99
CA TYR A 115 10.66 7.94 2.28
C TYR A 115 11.05 9.42 2.28
N CYS A 116 10.10 10.35 2.10
CA CYS A 116 10.45 11.77 2.01
C CYS A 116 10.57 12.42 3.39
N LYS A 117 9.68 12.09 4.34
CA LYS A 117 9.67 12.66 5.69
C LYS A 117 10.33 11.78 6.75
N GLN A 118 10.73 10.57 6.39
CA GLN A 118 11.41 9.61 7.26
C GLN A 118 10.66 9.34 8.59
N LYS A 119 9.35 9.25 8.50
CA LYS A 119 8.51 8.88 9.64
C LYS A 119 8.57 7.38 9.90
N SER A 120 8.16 6.98 11.10
CA SER A 120 7.99 5.56 11.43
C SER A 120 6.94 4.87 10.54
N THR A 121 7.00 3.55 10.49
CA THR A 121 6.02 2.71 9.77
C THR A 121 4.59 3.04 10.18
N GLN A 122 4.31 3.07 11.50
CA GLN A 122 2.98 3.36 12.01
C GLN A 122 2.48 4.76 11.67
N GLU A 123 3.33 5.80 11.80
CA GLU A 123 2.97 7.17 11.44
C GLU A 123 2.71 7.30 9.94
N SER A 124 3.51 6.61 9.12
CA SER A 124 3.35 6.62 7.67
C SER A 124 2.05 5.95 7.23
N MET A 125 1.67 4.83 7.86
CA MET A 125 0.38 4.19 7.61
C MET A 125 -0.80 5.08 7.99
N LYS A 126 -0.75 5.76 9.13
CA LYS A 126 -1.78 6.70 9.58
C LYS A 126 -1.91 7.89 8.62
N ASP A 127 -0.80 8.51 8.22
CA ASP A 127 -0.79 9.60 7.24
C ASP A 127 -1.42 9.14 5.91
N ALA A 128 -1.04 7.96 5.43
CA ALA A 128 -1.55 7.39 4.19
C ALA A 128 -3.06 7.07 4.27
N ALA A 129 -3.54 6.55 5.41
CA ALA A 129 -4.94 6.28 5.64
C ALA A 129 -5.79 7.57 5.59
N VAL A 130 -5.29 8.66 6.21
CA VAL A 130 -5.96 9.97 6.19
C VAL A 130 -6.07 10.52 4.77
N VAL A 131 -4.99 10.53 3.98
CA VAL A 131 -5.04 11.07 2.61
C VAL A 131 -5.89 10.20 1.69
N ALA A 132 -5.87 8.88 1.86
CA ALA A 132 -6.73 7.97 1.12
C ALA A 132 -8.21 8.18 1.46
N ALA A 133 -8.55 8.38 2.73
CA ALA A 133 -9.92 8.70 3.15
C ALA A 133 -10.41 10.03 2.55
N LEU A 134 -9.59 11.08 2.58
CA LEU A 134 -9.90 12.36 1.93
C LEU A 134 -10.17 12.21 0.43
N LYS A 135 -9.41 11.32 -0.24
CA LYS A 135 -9.65 11.01 -1.65
C LYS A 135 -11.03 10.39 -1.85
N THR A 136 -11.47 9.47 -1.00
CA THR A 136 -12.78 8.82 -1.16
C THR A 136 -13.96 9.77 -1.04
N MET A 137 -13.80 10.92 -0.41
CA MET A 137 -14.83 11.98 -0.31
C MET A 137 -14.97 12.79 -1.61
N GLN A 138 -14.16 12.54 -2.63
CA GLN A 138 -14.16 13.23 -3.91
C GLN A 138 -14.51 12.27 -5.04
N ALA A 139 -15.33 12.73 -6.01
CA ALA A 139 -15.67 11.93 -7.18
C ALA A 139 -14.52 11.87 -8.18
N GLY A 140 -14.39 10.74 -8.87
CA GLY A 140 -13.41 10.48 -9.92
C GLY A 140 -12.02 10.11 -9.40
N PRO A 141 -11.11 9.66 -10.28
CA PRO A 141 -9.79 9.14 -9.87
C PRO A 141 -8.80 10.23 -9.47
N ARG A 142 -9.03 11.48 -9.86
CA ARG A 142 -8.12 12.59 -9.54
C ARG A 142 -8.41 13.11 -8.13
N PHE A 143 -7.33 13.38 -7.41
CA PHE A 143 -7.38 13.90 -6.06
C PHE A 143 -6.85 15.34 -6.01
N SER A 144 -7.63 16.23 -5.40
CA SER A 144 -7.19 17.59 -5.06
C SER A 144 -7.04 17.70 -3.56
N MET A 145 -5.81 17.93 -3.10
CA MET A 145 -5.50 18.05 -1.67
C MET A 145 -6.00 19.37 -1.12
N ASP A 146 -6.93 19.28 -0.17
CA ASP A 146 -7.32 20.38 0.71
C ASP A 146 -6.48 20.30 2.00
N ARG A 147 -5.60 21.27 2.21
CA ARG A 147 -4.66 21.26 3.34
C ARG A 147 -5.35 21.49 4.68
N GLU A 148 -6.36 22.36 4.73
CA GLU A 148 -7.10 22.62 5.98
C GLU A 148 -7.80 21.35 6.43
N LYS A 149 -8.48 20.68 5.51
CA LYS A 149 -9.16 19.42 5.76
C LYS A 149 -8.21 18.28 6.12
N LEU A 150 -7.03 18.27 5.51
CA LEU A 150 -5.97 17.32 5.87
C LEU A 150 -5.51 17.49 7.31
N ASP A 151 -5.27 18.73 7.75
CA ASP A 151 -4.80 19.01 9.10
C ASP A 151 -5.89 18.74 10.15
N GLU A 152 -7.17 19.03 9.83
CA GLU A 152 -8.31 18.66 10.65
C GLU A 152 -8.40 17.14 10.83
N MET A 153 -8.34 16.38 9.75
CA MET A 153 -8.41 14.91 9.81
C MET A 153 -7.20 14.31 10.52
N ARG A 154 -6.01 14.84 10.33
CA ARG A 154 -4.82 14.39 11.08
C ARG A 154 -5.01 14.59 12.58
N THR A 155 -5.53 15.74 13.00
CA THR A 155 -5.79 16.01 14.41
C THR A 155 -6.81 15.03 14.98
N MET A 156 -7.80 14.63 14.18
CA MET A 156 -8.88 13.73 14.60
C MET A 156 -8.44 12.25 14.69
N TYR A 157 -7.59 11.79 13.76
CA TYR A 157 -7.28 10.37 13.59
C TYR A 157 -5.83 9.97 13.97
N ILE A 158 -4.92 10.94 14.13
CA ILE A 158 -3.49 10.67 14.39
C ILE A 158 -3.06 11.13 15.80
N SER A 159 -3.89 11.91 16.48
CA SER A 159 -3.61 12.40 17.86
C SER A 159 -3.61 11.28 18.91
#